data_daba6e0c000f287a13a883b2ff9312b2
#
_entry.id   daba6e0c000f287a13a883b2ff9312b2
#
_cell.length_a   1.000
_cell.length_b   1.000
_cell.length_c   1.000
_cell.angle_alpha   90.00
_cell.angle_beta   90.00
_cell.angle_gamma   90.00
#
_symmetry.space_group_name_H-M   'P 1'
#
loop_
_entity.id
_entity.type
_entity.pdbx_description
1 polymer ?
#
loop_
_entity_poly.entity_id
_entity_poly.type
_entity_poly.pdbx_seq_one_letter_code
_entity_poly.pdbx_strand_id
1 'polypeptide(L)'
;SLHHDFNELPPKSLVGVALDGDGDRCLGVITNESGYEVIDGDLMGYLITRNMESKSTLAASIESDLALKLHIQNLHCDNQVIQTAVGDRWLSYALMEAYTESNAENGAEMLPLLIGIEDSGHLVMPRKHPLIEGQWCLVGDGVRCMIRLLQVIAKGDFKEFPSSGFKKRVSVKPFNRKLWDGKNELSKNIENL
;
A
#
# COMPACT_ATOMS: atom_id res chain seq x y z
N SER A 1 18.73 -25.54 7.50
CA SER A 1 18.71 -24.28 6.77
C SER A 1 17.42 -24.20 5.95
N LEU A 2 16.66 -23.18 6.10
CA LEU A 2 15.37 -22.94 5.42
C LEU A 2 15.47 -22.84 3.88
N HIS A 3 16.67 -22.74 3.34
CA HIS A 3 16.90 -22.52 1.89
C HIS A 3 16.62 -23.74 0.99
N HIS A 4 16.53 -24.94 1.52
CA HIS A 4 16.36 -26.15 0.67
C HIS A 4 14.90 -26.48 0.38
N ASP A 5 13.99 -26.13 1.29
CA ASP A 5 12.60 -26.61 1.21
C ASP A 5 11.70 -25.74 0.31
N PHE A 6 12.09 -24.49 0.03
CA PHE A 6 11.26 -23.56 -0.76
C PHE A 6 11.48 -23.66 -2.29
N ASN A 7 12.60 -24.26 -2.74
CA ASN A 7 12.87 -24.44 -4.18
C ASN A 7 11.94 -25.44 -4.86
N GLU A 8 11.19 -26.22 -4.09
CA GLU A 8 10.20 -27.19 -4.60
C GLU A 8 8.80 -26.61 -4.72
N LEU A 9 8.58 -25.37 -4.21
CA LEU A 9 7.27 -24.75 -4.32
C LEU A 9 7.04 -24.18 -5.72
N PRO A 10 5.84 -24.36 -6.26
CA PRO A 10 5.50 -23.75 -7.54
C PRO A 10 5.64 -22.23 -7.48
N PRO A 11 5.92 -21.55 -8.61
CA PRO A 11 5.93 -20.09 -8.68
C PRO A 11 4.63 -19.50 -8.14
N LYS A 12 4.74 -18.32 -7.50
CA LYS A 12 3.62 -17.60 -6.85
C LYS A 12 3.06 -18.26 -5.59
N SER A 13 3.82 -19.16 -4.98
CA SER A 13 3.51 -19.68 -3.65
C SER A 13 3.92 -18.65 -2.58
N LEU A 14 3.01 -18.32 -1.69
CA LEU A 14 3.34 -17.46 -0.53
C LEU A 14 4.21 -18.26 0.43
N VAL A 15 5.43 -17.80 0.68
CA VAL A 15 6.40 -18.44 1.58
C VAL A 15 6.49 -17.76 2.93
N GLY A 16 6.09 -16.53 3.03
CA GLY A 16 6.14 -15.80 4.28
C GLY A 16 5.50 -14.44 4.23
N VAL A 17 5.31 -13.89 5.42
CA VAL A 17 4.84 -12.53 5.64
C VAL A 17 5.71 -11.92 6.73
N ALA A 18 6.12 -10.68 6.54
CA ALA A 18 6.86 -9.90 7.52
C ALA A 18 5.98 -8.75 8.02
N LEU A 19 5.87 -8.63 9.33
CA LEU A 19 5.30 -7.47 10.01
C LEU A 19 6.45 -6.66 10.61
N ASP A 20 6.27 -5.37 10.76
CA ASP A 20 7.24 -4.53 11.46
C ASP A 20 7.02 -4.54 12.98
N GLY A 21 7.74 -3.67 13.72
CA GLY A 21 7.82 -3.76 15.18
C GLY A 21 6.53 -3.45 15.93
N ASP A 22 5.65 -2.64 15.38
CA ASP A 22 4.34 -2.28 15.93
C ASP A 22 3.16 -2.90 15.15
N GLY A 23 3.48 -3.63 14.06
CA GLY A 23 2.51 -4.45 13.34
C GLY A 23 1.55 -3.67 12.43
N ASP A 24 1.87 -2.43 12.09
CA ASP A 24 1.07 -1.60 11.20
C ASP A 24 1.41 -1.80 9.71
N ARG A 25 2.60 -2.36 9.40
CA ARG A 25 3.08 -2.69 8.06
C ARG A 25 3.15 -4.19 7.82
N CYS A 26 2.91 -4.58 6.58
CA CYS A 26 2.97 -5.96 6.13
C CYS A 26 3.66 -6.04 4.77
N LEU A 27 4.61 -6.95 4.63
CA LEU A 27 5.21 -7.33 3.36
C LEU A 27 5.01 -8.84 3.16
N GLY A 28 4.67 -9.26 1.94
CA GLY A 28 4.62 -10.67 1.58
C GLY A 28 5.89 -11.12 0.87
N VAL A 29 6.18 -12.40 0.90
CA VAL A 29 7.25 -13.03 0.12
C VAL A 29 6.66 -14.20 -0.64
N ILE A 30 6.82 -14.19 -1.95
CA ILE A 30 6.36 -15.26 -2.86
C ILE A 30 7.53 -15.87 -3.61
N THR A 31 7.32 -17.09 -4.09
CA THR A 31 8.25 -17.73 -5.04
C THR A 31 8.03 -17.17 -6.45
N ASN A 32 9.10 -17.05 -7.23
CA ASN A 32 9.07 -16.83 -8.66
C ASN A 32 10.04 -17.80 -9.36
N GLU A 33 10.17 -17.70 -10.68
CA GLU A 33 11.03 -18.59 -11.48
C GLU A 33 12.53 -18.48 -11.14
N SER A 34 12.96 -17.36 -10.58
CA SER A 34 14.36 -17.05 -10.24
C SER A 34 14.66 -17.08 -8.73
N GLY A 35 13.67 -17.39 -7.87
CA GLY A 35 13.82 -17.42 -6.41
C GLY A 35 12.63 -16.80 -5.68
N TYR A 36 12.82 -15.62 -5.10
CA TYR A 36 11.79 -14.96 -4.28
C TYR A 36 11.54 -13.54 -4.76
N GLU A 37 10.31 -13.12 -4.57
CA GLU A 37 9.87 -11.74 -4.83
C GLU A 37 9.13 -11.21 -3.61
N VAL A 38 9.31 -9.91 -3.35
CA VAL A 38 8.62 -9.23 -2.26
C VAL A 38 7.32 -8.62 -2.80
N ILE A 39 6.21 -8.95 -2.17
CA ILE A 39 4.96 -8.21 -2.32
C ILE A 39 5.06 -7.00 -1.42
N ASP A 40 5.39 -5.86 -1.99
CA ASP A 40 5.42 -4.58 -1.30
C ASP A 40 4.03 -3.95 -1.19
N GLY A 41 3.95 -2.76 -0.60
CA GLY A 41 2.67 -2.09 -0.40
C GLY A 41 1.96 -1.73 -1.70
N ASP A 42 2.69 -1.36 -2.76
CA ASP A 42 2.11 -1.03 -4.06
C ASP A 42 1.43 -2.24 -4.70
N LEU A 43 2.15 -3.37 -4.75
CA LEU A 43 1.61 -4.62 -5.29
C LEU A 43 0.46 -5.14 -4.42
N MET A 44 0.58 -5.04 -3.09
CA MET A 44 -0.48 -5.44 -2.17
C MET A 44 -1.73 -4.58 -2.36
N GLY A 45 -1.59 -3.28 -2.43
CA GLY A 45 -2.69 -2.35 -2.67
C GLY A 45 -3.38 -2.61 -4.02
N TYR A 46 -2.61 -2.86 -5.07
CA TYR A 46 -3.12 -3.25 -6.38
C TYR A 46 -3.92 -4.56 -6.31
N LEU A 47 -3.38 -5.60 -5.68
CA LEU A 47 -4.04 -6.91 -5.55
C LEU A 47 -5.34 -6.81 -4.74
N ILE A 48 -5.34 -6.06 -3.64
CA ILE A 48 -6.54 -5.86 -2.82
C ILE A 48 -7.60 -5.10 -3.63
N THR A 49 -7.22 -4.00 -4.29
CA THR A 49 -8.16 -3.19 -5.09
C THR A 49 -8.77 -3.97 -6.23
N ARG A 50 -7.96 -4.77 -6.91
CA ARG A 50 -8.42 -5.64 -8.00
C ARG A 50 -9.49 -6.63 -7.56
N ASN A 51 -9.44 -7.10 -6.32
CA ASN A 51 -10.43 -8.01 -5.75
C ASN A 51 -11.67 -7.30 -5.18
N MET A 52 -11.75 -5.98 -5.33
CA MET A 52 -12.96 -5.22 -5.01
C MET A 52 -13.92 -5.23 -6.20
N GLU A 53 -15.19 -5.46 -5.93
CA GLU A 53 -16.23 -5.57 -6.97
C GLU A 53 -16.81 -4.22 -7.41
N SER A 54 -16.34 -3.12 -6.80
CA SER A 54 -16.87 -1.79 -7.03
C SER A 54 -15.81 -0.71 -6.98
N LYS A 55 -16.17 0.48 -7.44
CA LYS A 55 -15.36 1.69 -7.40
C LYS A 55 -14.69 1.89 -6.05
N SER A 56 -13.40 2.22 -6.07
CA SER A 56 -12.59 2.51 -4.91
C SER A 56 -11.85 3.85 -5.05
N THR A 57 -11.56 4.47 -3.91
CA THR A 57 -10.68 5.63 -3.84
C THR A 57 -9.39 5.24 -3.15
N LEU A 58 -8.28 5.50 -3.82
CA LEU A 58 -6.95 5.21 -3.30
C LEU A 58 -6.19 6.51 -3.04
N ALA A 59 -5.46 6.54 -1.93
CA ALA A 59 -4.39 7.51 -1.70
C ALA A 59 -3.07 6.76 -1.76
N ALA A 60 -2.13 7.20 -2.59
CA ALA A 60 -0.80 6.60 -2.71
C ALA A 60 0.28 7.64 -2.39
N SER A 61 1.29 7.25 -1.61
CA SER A 61 2.39 8.14 -1.30
C SER A 61 3.24 8.44 -2.55
N ILE A 62 3.98 9.54 -2.53
CA ILE A 62 4.90 9.90 -3.61
C ILE A 62 6.05 8.90 -3.81
N GLU A 63 6.25 7.96 -2.88
CA GLU A 63 7.23 6.87 -2.98
C GLU A 63 6.72 5.68 -3.79
N SER A 64 5.41 5.62 -4.08
CA SER A 64 4.79 4.54 -4.85
C SER A 64 5.27 4.53 -6.30
N ASP A 65 5.19 3.36 -6.93
CA ASP A 65 5.51 3.19 -8.34
C ASP A 65 4.68 4.12 -9.22
N LEU A 66 5.33 4.82 -10.16
CA LEU A 66 4.66 5.79 -11.04
C LEU A 66 3.56 5.19 -11.90
N ALA A 67 3.61 3.88 -12.17
CA ALA A 67 2.57 3.19 -12.93
C ALA A 67 1.36 2.77 -12.07
N LEU A 68 1.46 2.80 -10.73
CA LEU A 68 0.39 2.35 -9.84
C LEU A 68 -0.95 3.03 -10.17
N LYS A 69 -0.94 4.34 -10.36
CA LYS A 69 -2.14 5.10 -10.71
C LYS A 69 -2.82 4.56 -11.97
N LEU A 70 -2.05 4.35 -13.03
CA LEU A 70 -2.56 3.82 -14.30
C LEU A 70 -3.14 2.42 -14.13
N HIS A 71 -2.45 1.55 -13.40
CA HIS A 71 -2.90 0.18 -13.17
C HIS A 71 -4.20 0.12 -12.39
N ILE A 72 -4.35 0.95 -11.35
CA ILE A 72 -5.58 1.03 -10.56
C ILE A 72 -6.75 1.57 -11.40
N GLN A 73 -6.51 2.60 -12.20
CA GLN A 73 -7.54 3.16 -13.08
C GLN A 73 -7.97 2.18 -14.17
N ASN A 74 -7.08 1.31 -14.63
CA ASN A 74 -7.41 0.25 -15.60
C ASN A 74 -8.23 -0.90 -15.00
N LEU A 75 -8.25 -1.07 -13.68
CA LEU A 75 -9.11 -2.07 -13.03
C LEU A 75 -10.59 -1.69 -13.10
N HIS A 76 -10.88 -0.41 -12.91
CA HIS A 76 -12.22 0.17 -13.00
C HIS A 76 -12.10 1.65 -13.37
N CYS A 77 -12.79 2.09 -14.42
CA CYS A 77 -12.65 3.46 -14.96
C CYS A 77 -12.96 4.57 -13.93
N ASP A 78 -13.81 4.27 -12.93
CA ASP A 78 -14.20 5.21 -11.90
C ASP A 78 -13.30 5.16 -10.64
N ASN A 79 -12.24 4.34 -10.65
CA ASN A 79 -11.27 4.34 -9.56
C ASN A 79 -10.54 5.69 -9.52
N GLN A 80 -10.50 6.28 -8.33
CA GLN A 80 -9.79 7.52 -8.08
C GLN A 80 -8.45 7.22 -7.38
N VAL A 81 -7.37 7.81 -7.87
CA VAL A 81 -6.06 7.73 -7.24
C VAL A 81 -5.54 9.13 -6.93
N ILE A 82 -5.31 9.40 -5.65
CA ILE A 82 -4.82 10.65 -5.10
C ILE A 82 -3.37 10.45 -4.68
N GLN A 83 -2.47 11.30 -5.13
CA GLN A 83 -1.08 11.28 -4.69
C GLN A 83 -0.91 12.13 -3.44
N THR A 84 -0.18 11.61 -2.44
CA THR A 84 0.04 12.28 -1.16
C THR A 84 1.51 12.34 -0.80
N ALA A 85 1.85 13.19 0.17
CA ALA A 85 3.12 13.07 0.88
C ALA A 85 3.18 11.75 1.67
N VAL A 86 4.39 11.35 2.07
CA VAL A 86 4.63 10.14 2.88
C VAL A 86 4.08 10.33 4.29
N GLY A 87 3.44 9.31 4.81
CA GLY A 87 2.92 9.21 6.17
C GLY A 87 1.42 9.00 6.26
N ASP A 88 1.03 8.15 7.17
CA ASP A 88 -0.35 7.73 7.49
C ASP A 88 -1.34 8.91 7.55
N ARG A 89 -0.93 9.98 8.20
CA ARG A 89 -1.73 11.21 8.32
C ARG A 89 -2.16 11.78 6.96
N TRP A 90 -1.27 11.76 5.96
CA TRP A 90 -1.56 12.31 4.65
C TRP A 90 -2.45 11.39 3.83
N LEU A 91 -2.24 10.09 3.93
CA LEU A 91 -3.11 9.09 3.33
C LEU A 91 -4.54 9.23 3.89
N SER A 92 -4.65 9.23 5.22
CA SER A 92 -5.95 9.34 5.91
C SER A 92 -6.67 10.65 5.60
N TYR A 93 -5.95 11.78 5.57
CA TYR A 93 -6.53 13.07 5.24
C TYR A 93 -7.10 13.09 3.82
N ALA A 94 -6.32 12.67 2.83
CA ALA A 94 -6.76 12.65 1.43
C ALA A 94 -7.97 11.73 1.20
N LEU A 95 -7.98 10.57 1.86
CA LEU A 95 -9.11 9.63 1.77
C LEU A 95 -10.38 10.19 2.42
N MET A 96 -10.26 10.86 3.57
CA MET A 96 -11.39 11.47 4.25
C MET A 96 -11.97 12.65 3.46
N GLU A 97 -11.12 13.48 2.86
CA GLU A 97 -11.53 14.60 2.02
C GLU A 97 -12.32 14.08 0.81
N ALA A 98 -11.77 13.12 0.06
CA ALA A 98 -12.43 12.51 -1.09
C ALA A 98 -13.74 11.80 -0.71
N TYR A 99 -13.80 11.16 0.45
CA TYR A 99 -15.05 10.55 0.95
C TYR A 99 -16.11 11.59 1.23
N THR A 100 -15.74 12.69 1.89
CA THR A 100 -16.68 13.77 2.22
C THR A 100 -17.25 14.41 0.96
N GLU A 101 -16.43 14.68 -0.02
CA GLU A 101 -16.85 15.22 -1.33
C GLU A 101 -17.82 14.28 -2.08
N SER A 102 -17.54 12.97 -2.05
CA SER A 102 -18.32 11.96 -2.78
C SER A 102 -19.66 11.64 -2.13
N ASN A 103 -19.78 11.76 -0.81
CA ASN A 103 -20.92 11.32 -0.02
C ASN A 103 -21.75 12.44 0.60
N ALA A 104 -21.51 13.69 0.18
CA ALA A 104 -22.36 14.81 0.57
C ALA A 104 -23.85 14.59 0.25
N GLU A 105 -24.16 13.62 -0.64
CA GLU A 105 -25.51 13.32 -1.12
C GLU A 105 -26.06 11.94 -0.71
N ASN A 106 -25.24 11.02 -0.19
CA ASN A 106 -25.65 9.63 0.06
C ASN A 106 -25.30 9.18 1.49
N GLY A 107 -26.28 9.03 2.34
CA GLY A 107 -26.15 8.38 3.64
C GLY A 107 -25.88 6.88 3.45
N ALA A 108 -24.61 6.44 3.56
CA ALA A 108 -24.23 5.06 3.36
C ALA A 108 -24.00 4.34 4.70
N GLU A 109 -24.75 3.27 4.95
CA GLU A 109 -24.50 2.33 6.06
C GLU A 109 -23.27 1.43 5.84
N MET A 110 -22.71 1.38 4.63
CA MET A 110 -21.57 0.54 4.28
C MET A 110 -20.24 1.27 4.47
N LEU A 111 -19.22 0.51 4.90
CA LEU A 111 -17.85 1.02 4.92
C LEU A 111 -17.41 1.40 3.50
N PRO A 112 -16.87 2.61 3.33
CA PRO A 112 -16.41 3.06 2.02
C PRO A 112 -15.21 2.22 1.55
N LEU A 113 -15.05 2.09 0.24
CA LEU A 113 -13.90 1.43 -0.37
C LEU A 113 -12.74 2.44 -0.53
N LEU A 114 -12.06 2.66 0.57
CA LEU A 114 -10.91 3.57 0.67
C LEU A 114 -9.65 2.76 0.98
N ILE A 115 -8.54 3.05 0.30
CA ILE A 115 -7.25 2.42 0.56
C ILE A 115 -6.15 3.47 0.49
N GLY A 116 -5.42 3.65 1.58
CA GLY A 116 -4.15 4.38 1.60
C GLY A 116 -3.00 3.41 1.40
N ILE A 117 -2.00 3.75 0.58
CA ILE A 117 -0.92 2.87 0.19
C ILE A 117 0.43 3.58 0.34
N GLU A 118 1.35 2.92 1.03
CA GLU A 118 2.78 3.19 0.98
C GLU A 118 3.53 1.95 0.51
N ASP A 119 4.56 2.10 -0.29
CA ASP A 119 5.36 0.98 -0.79
C ASP A 119 6.04 0.19 0.33
N SER A 120 6.20 0.80 1.50
CA SER A 120 6.72 0.17 2.72
C SER A 120 5.86 -0.97 3.27
N GLY A 121 4.66 -1.18 2.72
CA GLY A 121 3.68 -2.15 3.21
C GLY A 121 2.69 -1.59 4.22
N HIS A 122 2.70 -0.27 4.44
CA HIS A 122 1.70 0.41 5.26
C HIS A 122 0.45 0.69 4.43
N LEU A 123 -0.64 0.00 4.75
CA LEU A 123 -1.93 0.19 4.12
C LEU A 123 -2.97 0.65 5.13
N VAL A 124 -3.62 1.75 4.81
CA VAL A 124 -4.68 2.36 5.62
C VAL A 124 -6.04 2.02 5.02
N MET A 125 -6.92 1.44 5.81
CA MET A 125 -8.25 1.01 5.37
C MET A 125 -9.33 1.34 6.39
N PRO A 126 -10.61 1.54 5.96
CA PRO A 126 -11.72 1.78 6.87
C PRO A 126 -11.96 0.58 7.80
N ARG A 127 -12.20 0.89 9.06
CA ARG A 127 -12.59 -0.08 10.09
C ARG A 127 -13.76 0.49 10.90
N LYS A 128 -14.68 -0.36 11.33
CA LYS A 128 -15.71 0.07 12.30
C LYS A 128 -15.05 0.63 13.54
N HIS A 129 -15.53 1.77 14.00
CA HIS A 129 -14.99 2.39 15.21
C HIS A 129 -15.21 1.49 16.43
N PRO A 130 -14.17 1.19 17.23
CA PRO A 130 -14.28 0.19 18.29
C PRO A 130 -15.19 0.61 19.45
N LEU A 131 -15.39 1.91 19.64
CA LEU A 131 -16.13 2.47 20.78
C LEU A 131 -17.42 3.20 20.39
N ILE A 132 -17.61 3.54 19.11
CA ILE A 132 -18.75 4.35 18.67
C ILE A 132 -19.50 3.59 17.60
N GLU A 133 -20.69 3.13 17.96
CA GLU A 133 -21.56 2.39 17.04
C GLU A 133 -21.96 3.25 15.84
N GLY A 134 -21.99 2.66 14.64
CA GLY A 134 -22.33 3.34 13.39
C GLY A 134 -21.22 4.23 12.82
N GLN A 135 -20.10 4.40 13.51
CA GLN A 135 -18.95 5.13 13.01
C GLN A 135 -17.83 4.21 12.50
N TRP A 136 -16.94 4.77 11.70
CA TRP A 136 -15.75 4.10 11.21
C TRP A 136 -14.54 5.06 11.30
N CYS A 137 -13.36 4.49 11.23
CA CYS A 137 -12.09 5.23 11.20
C CYS A 137 -11.14 4.59 10.19
N LEU A 138 -10.15 5.33 9.74
CA LEU A 138 -9.06 4.83 8.92
C LEU A 138 -7.94 4.31 9.84
N VAL A 139 -7.44 3.13 9.56
CA VAL A 139 -6.42 2.45 10.39
C VAL A 139 -5.42 1.72 9.51
N GLY A 140 -4.12 1.92 9.78
CA GLY A 140 -3.05 1.03 9.34
C GLY A 140 -3.05 -0.23 10.21
N ASP A 141 -3.11 -1.41 9.60
CA ASP A 141 -3.19 -2.69 10.30
C ASP A 141 -2.54 -3.77 9.43
N GLY A 142 -1.27 -4.07 9.72
CA GLY A 142 -0.48 -5.05 8.96
C GLY A 142 -1.05 -6.46 9.02
N VAL A 143 -1.66 -6.85 10.14
CA VAL A 143 -2.30 -8.17 10.28
C VAL A 143 -3.53 -8.26 9.36
N ARG A 144 -4.32 -7.20 9.30
CA ARG A 144 -5.46 -7.13 8.37
C ARG A 144 -5.00 -7.16 6.91
N CYS A 145 -3.91 -6.47 6.59
CA CYS A 145 -3.30 -6.51 5.26
C CYS A 145 -2.85 -7.94 4.91
N MET A 146 -2.20 -8.63 5.83
CA MET A 146 -1.84 -10.04 5.69
C MET A 146 -3.06 -10.91 5.38
N ILE A 147 -4.14 -10.78 6.14
CA ILE A 147 -5.37 -11.55 5.93
C ILE A 147 -5.96 -11.26 4.53
N ARG A 148 -5.97 -10.00 4.11
CA ARG A 148 -6.43 -9.63 2.77
C ARG A 148 -5.57 -10.24 1.66
N LEU A 149 -4.25 -10.20 1.82
CA LEU A 149 -3.31 -10.83 0.88
C LEU A 149 -3.55 -12.34 0.80
N LEU A 150 -3.69 -13.01 1.93
CA LEU A 150 -4.02 -14.44 1.98
C LEU A 150 -5.35 -14.76 1.26
N GLN A 151 -6.38 -13.93 1.42
CA GLN A 151 -7.64 -14.09 0.73
C GLN A 151 -7.51 -13.98 -0.80
N VAL A 152 -6.68 -13.03 -1.28
CA VAL A 152 -6.40 -12.87 -2.71
C VAL A 152 -5.69 -14.09 -3.26
N ILE A 153 -4.65 -14.56 -2.56
CA ILE A 153 -3.85 -15.73 -2.99
C ILE A 153 -4.73 -17.00 -3.00
N ALA A 154 -5.53 -17.21 -1.95
CA ALA A 154 -6.41 -18.36 -1.85
C ALA A 154 -7.46 -18.44 -2.95
N LYS A 155 -7.88 -17.30 -3.52
CA LYS A 155 -8.77 -17.26 -4.70
C LYS A 155 -8.08 -17.60 -6.02
N GLY A 156 -6.76 -17.77 -6.02
CA GLY A 156 -5.98 -17.96 -7.24
C GLY A 156 -5.85 -16.71 -8.12
N ASP A 157 -6.22 -15.56 -7.60
CA ASP A 157 -6.26 -14.28 -8.31
C ASP A 157 -4.95 -13.49 -8.22
N PHE A 158 -3.85 -14.15 -7.81
CA PHE A 158 -2.56 -13.49 -7.82
C PHE A 158 -2.16 -13.14 -9.24
N LYS A 159 -2.05 -11.86 -9.52
CA LYS A 159 -1.51 -11.33 -10.78
C LYS A 159 -0.38 -10.37 -10.46
N GLU A 160 0.69 -10.52 -11.20
CA GLU A 160 1.80 -9.58 -11.19
C GLU A 160 1.32 -8.18 -11.51
N PHE A 161 2.07 -7.22 -11.04
CA PHE A 161 1.92 -5.84 -11.48
C PHE A 161 2.09 -5.81 -13.00
N PRO A 162 1.15 -5.26 -13.77
CA PRO A 162 1.14 -5.41 -15.24
C PRO A 162 2.40 -4.89 -15.92
N SER A 163 3.00 -3.82 -15.40
CA SER A 163 4.31 -3.29 -15.75
C SER A 163 4.78 -2.35 -14.65
N SER A 164 6.05 -2.36 -14.32
CA SER A 164 6.62 -1.34 -13.45
C SER A 164 6.76 -0.02 -14.22
N GLY A 165 6.41 1.09 -13.57
CA GLY A 165 6.80 2.42 -13.99
C GLY A 165 8.23 2.69 -13.58
N PHE A 166 8.42 3.60 -12.64
CA PHE A 166 9.71 3.85 -12.03
C PHE A 166 9.55 3.98 -10.52
N LYS A 167 10.28 3.15 -9.80
CA LYS A 167 10.48 3.23 -8.36
C LYS A 167 11.92 2.86 -8.04
N LYS A 168 12.61 3.72 -7.31
CA LYS A 168 13.98 3.43 -6.88
C LYS A 168 14.17 3.82 -5.42
N ARG A 169 14.57 2.87 -4.61
CA ARG A 169 14.99 3.10 -3.24
C ARG A 169 16.50 2.94 -3.12
N VAL A 170 17.15 3.93 -2.53
CA VAL A 170 18.60 3.90 -2.28
C VAL A 170 18.85 4.11 -0.78
N SER A 171 19.47 3.13 -0.14
CA SER A 171 19.93 3.28 1.24
C SER A 171 21.33 3.85 1.26
N VAL A 172 21.51 5.02 1.85
CA VAL A 172 22.82 5.66 2.04
C VAL A 172 23.30 5.35 3.44
N LYS A 173 24.38 4.55 3.55
CA LYS A 173 25.02 4.20 4.84
C LYS A 173 26.54 4.25 4.68
N PRO A 174 27.26 4.85 5.65
CA PRO A 174 26.73 5.63 6.79
C PRO A 174 26.20 7.00 6.35
N PHE A 175 25.12 7.45 6.93
CA PHE A 175 24.57 8.77 6.69
C PHE A 175 24.66 9.63 7.95
N ASN A 176 25.36 10.76 7.86
CA ASN A 176 25.44 11.72 8.94
C ASN A 176 24.24 12.69 8.83
N ARG A 177 23.24 12.48 9.65
CA ARG A 177 22.01 13.31 9.66
C ARG A 177 22.27 14.80 9.94
N LYS A 178 23.44 15.16 10.51
CA LYS A 178 23.81 16.56 10.70
C LYS A 178 24.16 17.28 9.39
N LEU A 179 24.46 16.51 8.32
CA LEU A 179 24.71 17.05 6.98
C LEU A 179 23.39 17.38 6.24
N TRP A 180 22.29 16.76 6.64
CA TRP A 180 20.98 16.97 6.05
C TRP A 180 19.92 17.03 7.16
N ASP A 181 19.47 18.20 7.50
CA ASP A 181 18.45 18.42 8.54
C ASP A 181 17.18 19.10 7.99
N GLY A 182 17.08 19.27 6.67
CA GLY A 182 15.99 19.96 5.99
C GLY A 182 15.99 21.48 6.17
N LYS A 183 17.02 22.04 6.85
CA LYS A 183 17.08 23.48 7.18
C LYS A 183 18.42 24.11 6.90
N ASN A 184 19.48 23.30 6.83
CA ASN A 184 20.83 23.79 6.57
C ASN A 184 21.01 24.24 5.11
N GLU A 185 22.14 24.86 4.81
CA GLU A 185 22.44 25.40 3.48
C GLU A 185 22.45 24.32 2.38
N LEU A 186 22.94 23.10 2.70
CA LEU A 186 22.92 21.98 1.77
C LEU A 186 21.49 21.56 1.42
N SER A 187 20.61 21.46 2.42
CA SER A 187 19.19 21.13 2.21
C SER A 187 18.51 22.16 1.30
N LYS A 188 18.74 23.45 1.56
CA LYS A 188 18.19 24.54 0.75
C LYS A 188 18.71 24.56 -0.68
N ASN A 189 19.99 24.25 -0.88
CA ASN A 189 20.59 24.20 -2.21
C ASN A 189 20.03 23.06 -3.06
N ILE A 190 19.66 21.94 -2.43
CA ILE A 190 19.05 20.79 -3.13
C ILE A 190 17.56 21.05 -3.46
N GLU A 191 16.84 21.74 -2.58
CA GLU A 191 15.45 22.15 -2.83
C GLU A 191 15.31 23.16 -3.98
N ASN A 192 16.40 23.86 -4.31
CA ASN A 192 16.43 24.86 -5.40
C ASN A 192 16.96 24.32 -6.74
N LEU A 193 17.24 23.01 -6.84
CA LEU A 193 17.62 22.32 -8.09
C LEU A 193 16.40 21.77 -8.80
#